data_0c99d40e27477b094b95cd0ab03ac525
#
_entry.id   0c99d40e27477b094b95cd0ab03ac525
#
_cell.length_a   1.000
_cell.length_b   1.000
_cell.length_c   1.000
_cell.angle_alpha   90.00
_cell.angle_beta   90.00
_cell.angle_gamma   90.00
#
_symmetry.space_group_name_H-M   'P 1'
#
loop_
_entity.id
_entity.type
_entity.pdbx_description
1 polymer ?
#
loop_
_entity_poly.entity_id
_entity_poly.type
_entity_poly.pdbx_seq_one_letter_code
_entity_poly.pdbx_strand_id
1 'polypeptide(L)'
;MLELKNVSKQYGTKQALKDVSLTLPRGEIVGLFGENGAGKTTLMKCILGLTSCRGTITLDGEPIFRKNITRLSFGTSEHSFFPGLNAKDHRIFYEDHFPSFSEKRFQVLMDFFALPEGRRIGSFSTGQKNQFEVVLALSQGADYILLDEPFAGNDVFNREDFYKVLLGILEPSETVLLSTHLIEEVSDFISRAVLLHQGQIAGDHDVQELEESGRSLMDVIRQTYQYRSDRVLQALENLSDVDGPF
;
A
#
# COMPACT_ATOMS: atom_id res chain seq x y z
N MET A 1 14.46 10.83 -3.75
CA MET A 1 13.23 11.33 -3.11
C MET A 1 12.10 11.27 -4.13
N LEU A 2 10.96 10.67 -3.78
CA LEU A 2 9.76 10.65 -4.62
C LEU A 2 8.85 11.83 -4.21
N GLU A 3 8.49 12.68 -5.16
CA GLU A 3 7.76 13.92 -4.90
C GLU A 3 6.54 14.04 -5.81
N LEU A 4 5.39 14.32 -5.21
CA LEU A 4 4.12 14.59 -5.86
C LEU A 4 3.74 16.05 -5.62
N LYS A 5 3.38 16.79 -6.68
CA LYS A 5 2.93 18.19 -6.58
C LYS A 5 1.60 18.38 -7.30
N ASN A 6 0.57 18.76 -6.53
CA ASN A 6 -0.77 19.08 -7.01
C ASN A 6 -1.37 17.98 -7.91
N VAL A 7 -1.18 16.72 -7.51
CA VAL A 7 -1.62 15.57 -8.29
C VAL A 7 -3.15 15.46 -8.18
N SER A 8 -3.81 15.51 -9.34
CA SER A 8 -5.27 15.41 -9.44
C SER A 8 -5.66 14.39 -10.49
N LYS A 9 -6.67 13.57 -10.20
CA LYS A 9 -7.18 12.53 -11.09
C LYS A 9 -8.70 12.49 -11.09
N GLN A 10 -9.29 12.43 -12.28
CA GLN A 10 -10.73 12.30 -12.48
C GLN A 10 -11.05 11.10 -13.38
N TYR A 11 -12.09 10.35 -13.04
CA TYR A 11 -12.68 9.29 -13.85
C TYR A 11 -14.13 9.66 -14.17
N GLY A 12 -14.40 10.04 -15.42
CA GLY A 12 -15.71 10.57 -15.79
C GLY A 12 -16.05 11.81 -14.95
N THR A 13 -17.13 11.74 -14.19
CA THR A 13 -17.55 12.82 -13.27
C THR A 13 -16.95 12.69 -11.87
N LYS A 14 -16.37 11.53 -11.51
CA LYS A 14 -15.83 11.27 -10.18
C LYS A 14 -14.38 11.76 -10.08
N GLN A 15 -14.15 12.74 -9.22
CA GLN A 15 -12.79 13.15 -8.86
C GLN A 15 -12.22 12.19 -7.82
N ALA A 16 -11.18 11.45 -8.19
CA ALA A 16 -10.54 10.45 -7.34
C ALA A 16 -9.39 11.03 -6.52
N LEU A 17 -8.66 12.02 -7.07
CA LEU A 17 -7.62 12.76 -6.37
C LEU A 17 -7.78 14.26 -6.64
N LYS A 18 -7.52 15.10 -5.62
CA LYS A 18 -7.69 16.56 -5.64
C LYS A 18 -6.44 17.20 -5.04
N ASP A 19 -5.58 17.76 -5.90
CA ASP A 19 -4.40 18.54 -5.53
C ASP A 19 -3.52 17.88 -4.45
N VAL A 20 -3.30 16.58 -4.58
CA VAL A 20 -2.48 15.79 -3.66
C VAL A 20 -1.02 16.18 -3.84
N SER A 21 -0.40 16.68 -2.77
CA SER A 21 1.03 16.93 -2.68
C SER A 21 1.61 16.10 -1.54
N LEU A 22 2.64 15.31 -1.84
CA LEU A 22 3.27 14.37 -0.91
C LEU A 22 4.72 14.21 -1.28
N THR A 23 5.59 14.18 -0.28
CA THR A 23 7.00 13.88 -0.45
C THR A 23 7.33 12.61 0.34
N LEU A 24 7.93 11.64 -0.31
CA LEU A 24 8.39 10.40 0.31
C LEU A 24 9.93 10.39 0.29
N PRO A 25 10.59 10.62 1.42
CA PRO A 25 12.04 10.44 1.56
C PRO A 25 12.42 8.98 1.36
N ARG A 26 13.71 8.70 1.32
CA ARG A 26 14.21 7.32 1.31
C ARG A 26 14.30 6.77 2.72
N GLY A 27 14.13 5.45 2.86
CA GLY A 27 14.33 4.72 4.10
C GLY A 27 13.14 4.75 5.06
N GLU A 28 11.94 5.09 4.59
CA GLU A 28 10.74 5.13 5.42
C GLU A 28 9.77 3.99 5.09
N ILE A 29 9.05 3.52 6.09
CA ILE A 29 7.86 2.70 5.89
C ILE A 29 6.66 3.60 6.19
N VAL A 30 5.92 3.93 5.14
CA VAL A 30 4.82 4.88 5.17
C VAL A 30 3.49 4.15 5.03
N GLY A 31 2.63 4.27 6.03
CA GLY A 31 1.24 3.81 5.94
C GLY A 31 0.37 4.83 5.20
N LEU A 32 -0.32 4.40 4.15
CA LEU A 32 -1.31 5.20 3.43
C LEU A 32 -2.70 4.73 3.83
N PHE A 33 -3.35 5.49 4.68
CA PHE A 33 -4.66 5.17 5.23
C PHE A 33 -5.78 5.95 4.56
N GLY A 34 -6.98 5.38 4.57
CA GLY A 34 -8.17 6.01 4.01
C GLY A 34 -9.29 5.01 3.81
N GLU A 35 -10.52 5.50 3.80
CA GLU A 35 -11.69 4.68 3.52
C GLU A 35 -11.64 4.05 2.13
N ASN A 36 -12.48 3.04 1.90
CA ASN A 36 -12.63 2.48 0.56
C ASN A 36 -13.12 3.56 -0.41
N GLY A 37 -12.40 3.71 -1.52
CA GLY A 37 -12.68 4.77 -2.49
C GLY A 37 -12.07 6.14 -2.17
N ALA A 38 -11.26 6.28 -1.11
CA ALA A 38 -10.55 7.52 -0.78
C ALA A 38 -9.50 7.93 -1.83
N GLY A 39 -9.04 6.99 -2.68
CA GLY A 39 -8.09 7.27 -3.76
C GLY A 39 -6.73 6.60 -3.62
N LYS A 40 -6.49 5.74 -2.62
CA LYS A 40 -5.19 5.09 -2.33
C LYS A 40 -4.61 4.37 -3.56
N THR A 41 -5.33 3.40 -4.12
CA THR A 41 -4.93 2.70 -5.35
C THR A 41 -4.73 3.64 -6.53
N THR A 42 -5.59 4.67 -6.66
CA THR A 42 -5.45 5.67 -7.72
C THR A 42 -4.17 6.48 -7.56
N LEU A 43 -3.80 6.85 -6.34
CA LEU A 43 -2.56 7.56 -6.06
C LEU A 43 -1.34 6.72 -6.45
N MET A 44 -1.30 5.45 -6.04
CA MET A 44 -0.23 4.52 -6.42
C MET A 44 -0.14 4.32 -7.93
N LYS A 45 -1.28 4.15 -8.62
CA LYS A 45 -1.31 4.05 -10.09
C LYS A 45 -0.85 5.34 -10.79
N CYS A 46 -1.11 6.52 -10.22
CA CYS A 46 -0.56 7.79 -10.74
C CYS A 46 0.95 7.84 -10.56
N ILE A 47 1.49 7.45 -9.40
CA ILE A 47 2.93 7.38 -9.14
C ILE A 47 3.64 6.51 -10.17
N LEU A 48 3.08 5.35 -10.47
CA LEU A 48 3.63 4.38 -11.43
C LEU A 48 3.41 4.77 -12.91
N GLY A 49 2.68 5.86 -13.18
CA GLY A 49 2.33 6.22 -14.55
C GLY A 49 1.35 5.26 -15.23
N LEU A 50 0.72 4.35 -14.48
CA LEU A 50 -0.30 3.41 -14.98
C LEU A 50 -1.61 4.11 -15.33
N THR A 51 -1.81 5.31 -14.82
CA THR A 51 -2.93 6.18 -15.19
C THR A 51 -2.46 7.64 -15.30
N SER A 52 -3.01 8.36 -16.27
CA SER A 52 -2.71 9.79 -16.41
C SER A 52 -3.30 10.62 -15.28
N CYS A 53 -2.59 11.61 -14.80
CA CYS A 53 -3.04 12.58 -13.81
C CYS A 53 -2.62 13.99 -14.22
N ARG A 54 -3.17 15.02 -13.57
CA ARG A 54 -2.65 16.40 -13.60
C ARG A 54 -1.65 16.56 -12.46
N GLY A 55 -0.82 17.60 -12.52
CA GLY A 55 0.25 17.83 -11.56
C GLY A 55 1.56 17.20 -12.01
N THR A 56 2.53 17.11 -11.11
CA THR A 56 3.86 16.54 -11.40
C THR A 56 4.22 15.46 -10.40
N ILE A 57 4.84 14.40 -10.90
CA ILE A 57 5.41 13.32 -10.07
C ILE A 57 6.85 13.13 -10.53
N THR A 58 7.79 13.26 -9.59
CA THR A 58 9.22 13.17 -9.87
C THR A 58 9.92 12.21 -8.93
N LEU A 59 10.95 11.56 -9.45
CA LEU A 59 11.88 10.73 -8.69
C LEU A 59 13.26 11.38 -8.74
N ASP A 60 13.76 11.86 -7.60
CA ASP A 60 15.00 12.66 -7.48
C ASP A 60 15.02 13.89 -8.41
N GLY A 61 13.88 14.57 -8.54
CA GLY A 61 13.69 15.75 -9.39
C GLY A 61 13.40 15.47 -10.86
N GLU A 62 13.56 14.21 -11.33
CA GLU A 62 13.31 13.81 -12.70
C GLU A 62 11.90 13.21 -12.86
N PRO A 63 11.17 13.53 -13.95
CA PRO A 63 9.90 12.87 -14.24
C PRO A 63 10.03 11.35 -14.31
N ILE A 64 8.97 10.64 -13.92
CA ILE A 64 8.95 9.17 -13.99
C ILE A 64 8.69 8.73 -15.43
N PHE A 65 9.62 7.95 -16.00
CA PHE A 65 9.53 7.37 -17.34
C PHE A 65 10.45 6.13 -17.46
N ARG A 66 10.55 5.55 -18.66
CA ARG A 66 11.22 4.27 -18.91
C ARG A 66 12.62 4.10 -18.28
N LYS A 67 13.36 5.20 -18.07
CA LYS A 67 14.74 5.12 -17.54
C LYS A 67 14.80 4.89 -16.02
N ASN A 68 13.77 5.33 -15.29
CA ASN A 68 13.76 5.29 -13.83
C ASN A 68 12.57 4.54 -13.24
N ILE A 69 11.63 4.04 -14.08
CA ILE A 69 10.45 3.29 -13.62
C ILE A 69 10.83 1.99 -12.88
N THR A 70 11.95 1.37 -13.22
CA THR A 70 12.44 0.16 -12.54
C THR A 70 12.83 0.38 -11.08
N ARG A 71 12.98 1.66 -10.67
CA ARG A 71 13.19 2.07 -9.28
C ARG A 71 11.90 2.14 -8.46
N LEU A 72 10.77 1.86 -9.09
CA LEU A 72 9.45 1.73 -8.46
C LEU A 72 8.97 0.29 -8.64
N SER A 73 8.45 -0.33 -7.60
CA SER A 73 7.76 -1.62 -7.68
C SER A 73 6.34 -1.51 -7.16
N PHE A 74 5.49 -2.44 -7.56
CA PHE A 74 4.08 -2.41 -7.21
C PHE A 74 3.55 -3.81 -6.93
N GLY A 75 3.05 -4.03 -5.72
CA GLY A 75 2.28 -5.21 -5.34
C GLY A 75 0.81 -4.83 -5.17
N THR A 76 -0.07 -5.46 -5.91
CA THR A 76 -1.50 -5.14 -5.95
C THR A 76 -2.38 -6.38 -6.02
N SER A 77 -3.56 -6.33 -5.43
CA SER A 77 -4.57 -7.39 -5.54
C SER A 77 -5.15 -7.58 -6.95
N GLU A 78 -4.91 -6.62 -7.87
CA GLU A 78 -5.27 -6.77 -9.29
C GLU A 78 -4.31 -7.69 -10.05
N HIS A 79 -3.18 -8.02 -9.46
CA HIS A 79 -2.10 -8.89 -9.92
C HIS A 79 -1.43 -8.45 -11.24
N SER A 80 -0.11 -8.31 -11.18
CA SER A 80 0.73 -7.91 -12.33
C SER A 80 1.45 -9.10 -12.99
N PHE A 81 1.43 -10.26 -12.37
CA PHE A 81 2.12 -11.46 -12.84
C PHE A 81 1.46 -12.11 -14.06
N PHE A 82 2.22 -12.95 -14.74
CA PHE A 82 1.75 -13.76 -15.87
C PHE A 82 1.15 -15.08 -15.37
N PRO A 83 -0.19 -15.29 -15.41
CA PRO A 83 -0.83 -16.45 -14.78
C PRO A 83 -0.46 -17.80 -15.42
N GLY A 84 0.01 -17.79 -16.67
CA GLY A 84 0.46 -18.98 -17.41
C GLY A 84 1.86 -19.46 -17.04
N LEU A 85 2.67 -18.63 -16.40
CA LEU A 85 4.02 -18.94 -15.98
C LEU A 85 4.04 -19.49 -14.54
N ASN A 86 5.12 -20.17 -14.16
CA ASN A 86 5.41 -20.57 -12.78
C ASN A 86 6.35 -19.57 -12.10
N ALA A 87 6.67 -19.76 -10.83
CA ALA A 87 7.52 -18.85 -10.06
C ALA A 87 8.95 -18.77 -10.63
N LYS A 88 9.50 -19.87 -11.10
CA LYS A 88 10.84 -19.93 -11.71
C LYS A 88 10.91 -19.10 -13.00
N ASP A 89 9.88 -19.19 -13.85
CA ASP A 89 9.82 -18.40 -15.09
C ASP A 89 9.74 -16.90 -14.79
N HIS A 90 8.99 -16.50 -13.73
CA HIS A 90 8.93 -15.12 -13.28
C HIS A 90 10.28 -14.64 -12.73
N ARG A 91 10.98 -15.49 -11.96
CA ARG A 91 12.32 -15.15 -11.47
C ARG A 91 13.27 -14.82 -12.62
N ILE A 92 13.33 -15.67 -13.65
CA ILE A 92 14.15 -15.45 -14.84
C ILE A 92 13.75 -14.13 -15.54
N PHE A 93 12.44 -13.91 -15.70
CA PHE A 93 11.94 -12.67 -16.30
C PHE A 93 12.38 -11.42 -15.50
N TYR A 94 12.31 -11.48 -14.16
CA TYR A 94 12.69 -10.36 -13.31
C TYR A 94 14.20 -10.13 -13.31
N GLU A 95 15.02 -11.18 -13.31
CA GLU A 95 16.48 -11.09 -13.49
C GLU A 95 16.87 -10.39 -14.78
N ASP A 96 16.19 -10.69 -15.88
CA ASP A 96 16.48 -10.12 -17.19
C ASP A 96 16.05 -8.65 -17.32
N HIS A 97 15.00 -8.24 -16.61
CA HIS A 97 14.36 -6.93 -16.83
C HIS A 97 14.62 -5.91 -15.71
N PHE A 98 14.98 -6.35 -14.51
CA PHE A 98 15.21 -5.50 -13.34
C PHE A 98 16.65 -5.69 -12.84
N PRO A 99 17.56 -4.74 -13.15
CA PRO A 99 18.99 -4.88 -12.82
C PRO A 99 19.31 -5.03 -11.34
N SER A 100 18.40 -4.57 -10.47
CA SER A 100 18.54 -4.64 -9.00
C SER A 100 17.79 -5.83 -8.39
N PHE A 101 17.25 -6.74 -9.21
CA PHE A 101 16.50 -7.89 -8.70
C PHE A 101 17.34 -8.74 -7.73
N SER A 102 16.74 -9.11 -6.59
CA SER A 102 17.40 -9.92 -5.55
C SER A 102 16.85 -11.33 -5.56
N GLU A 103 17.57 -12.27 -6.18
CA GLU A 103 17.24 -13.69 -6.14
C GLU A 103 17.17 -14.23 -4.71
N LYS A 104 18.10 -13.80 -3.85
CA LYS A 104 18.11 -14.18 -2.44
C LYS A 104 16.81 -13.79 -1.74
N ARG A 105 16.36 -12.54 -1.95
CA ARG A 105 15.12 -12.03 -1.35
C ARG A 105 13.89 -12.77 -1.91
N PHE A 106 13.89 -13.04 -3.21
CA PHE A 106 12.85 -13.85 -3.87
C PHE A 106 12.73 -15.21 -3.22
N GLN A 107 13.84 -15.95 -3.08
CA GLN A 107 13.83 -17.29 -2.49
C GLN A 107 13.37 -17.27 -1.01
N VAL A 108 13.91 -16.37 -0.20
CA VAL A 108 13.51 -16.23 1.22
C VAL A 108 12.00 -15.98 1.35
N LEU A 109 11.42 -15.16 0.50
CA LEU A 109 9.99 -14.86 0.54
C LEU A 109 9.14 -16.02 0.00
N MET A 110 9.59 -16.73 -1.04
CA MET A 110 8.94 -17.95 -1.54
C MET A 110 8.87 -19.03 -0.45
N ASP A 111 9.97 -19.23 0.28
CA ASP A 111 10.06 -20.19 1.38
C ASP A 111 9.19 -19.76 2.56
N PHE A 112 9.22 -18.47 2.93
CA PHE A 112 8.42 -17.91 4.01
C PHE A 112 6.91 -18.13 3.78
N PHE A 113 6.43 -17.86 2.56
CA PHE A 113 5.03 -18.07 2.21
C PHE A 113 4.71 -19.52 1.83
N ALA A 114 5.70 -20.42 1.82
CA ALA A 114 5.57 -21.81 1.37
C ALA A 114 4.91 -21.94 -0.02
N LEU A 115 5.29 -21.06 -0.96
CA LEU A 115 4.72 -21.02 -2.30
C LEU A 115 5.33 -22.11 -3.21
N PRO A 116 4.52 -22.83 -4.00
CA PRO A 116 5.01 -23.91 -4.84
C PRO A 116 5.67 -23.37 -6.13
N GLU A 117 6.98 -23.56 -6.28
CA GLU A 117 7.75 -23.02 -7.40
C GLU A 117 7.36 -23.56 -8.78
N GLY A 118 7.05 -24.84 -8.89
CA GLY A 118 6.82 -25.51 -10.16
C GLY A 118 5.40 -25.41 -10.71
N ARG A 119 4.45 -24.84 -9.95
CA ARG A 119 3.06 -24.72 -10.36
C ARG A 119 2.81 -23.40 -11.06
N ARG A 120 1.91 -23.38 -12.07
CA ARG A 120 1.49 -22.14 -12.73
C ARG A 120 0.81 -21.21 -11.72
N ILE A 121 1.17 -19.94 -11.72
CA ILE A 121 0.63 -18.96 -10.77
C ILE A 121 -0.90 -18.83 -10.90
N GLY A 122 -1.45 -19.00 -12.10
CA GLY A 122 -2.90 -19.04 -12.33
C GLY A 122 -3.65 -20.08 -11.48
N SER A 123 -2.97 -21.17 -11.06
CA SER A 123 -3.55 -22.24 -10.23
C SER A 123 -3.41 -22.00 -8.71
N PHE A 124 -2.78 -20.92 -8.28
CA PHE A 124 -2.66 -20.54 -6.88
C PHE A 124 -4.01 -20.13 -6.31
N SER A 125 -4.21 -20.28 -5.00
CA SER A 125 -5.33 -19.67 -4.29
C SER A 125 -5.22 -18.13 -4.36
N THR A 126 -6.31 -17.42 -4.07
CA THR A 126 -6.27 -15.95 -4.03
C THR A 126 -5.23 -15.43 -3.05
N GLY A 127 -5.14 -16.02 -1.85
CA GLY A 127 -4.10 -15.67 -0.88
C GLY A 127 -2.69 -15.90 -1.41
N GLN A 128 -2.42 -17.08 -2.00
CA GLN A 128 -1.12 -17.37 -2.61
C GLN A 128 -0.77 -16.42 -3.76
N LYS A 129 -1.74 -15.98 -4.56
CA LYS A 129 -1.55 -14.99 -5.61
C LYS A 129 -1.14 -13.63 -5.04
N ASN A 130 -1.82 -13.19 -3.99
CA ASN A 130 -1.47 -11.95 -3.31
C ASN A 130 -0.06 -12.03 -2.69
N GLN A 131 0.28 -13.14 -2.04
CA GLN A 131 1.61 -13.39 -1.50
C GLN A 131 2.67 -13.39 -2.61
N PHE A 132 2.42 -14.03 -3.74
CA PHE A 132 3.36 -14.03 -4.87
C PHE A 132 3.56 -12.64 -5.47
N GLU A 133 2.52 -11.83 -5.56
CA GLU A 133 2.61 -10.43 -5.97
C GLU A 133 3.55 -9.63 -5.05
N VAL A 134 3.44 -9.85 -3.74
CA VAL A 134 4.33 -9.23 -2.74
C VAL A 134 5.77 -9.73 -2.90
N VAL A 135 5.98 -11.04 -3.16
CA VAL A 135 7.30 -11.61 -3.45
C VAL A 135 7.96 -10.88 -4.62
N LEU A 136 7.23 -10.70 -5.72
CA LEU A 136 7.76 -10.00 -6.90
C LEU A 136 8.08 -8.54 -6.60
N ALA A 137 7.18 -7.81 -5.95
CA ALA A 137 7.35 -6.39 -5.65
C ALA A 137 8.56 -6.14 -4.73
N LEU A 138 8.74 -6.96 -3.69
CA LEU A 138 9.85 -6.83 -2.74
C LEU A 138 11.20 -7.30 -3.30
N SER A 139 11.18 -8.24 -4.25
CA SER A 139 12.41 -8.81 -4.83
C SER A 139 12.93 -8.02 -6.02
N GLN A 140 12.13 -7.12 -6.59
CA GLN A 140 12.52 -6.31 -7.75
C GLN A 140 13.75 -5.44 -7.50
N GLY A 141 14.03 -5.06 -6.23
CA GLY A 141 15.16 -4.19 -5.85
C GLY A 141 14.89 -2.73 -6.19
N ALA A 142 13.66 -2.29 -6.05
CA ALA A 142 13.24 -0.91 -6.28
C ALA A 142 13.55 -0.01 -5.08
N ASP A 143 13.84 1.28 -5.33
CA ASP A 143 14.02 2.27 -4.24
C ASP A 143 12.71 2.58 -3.51
N TYR A 144 11.57 2.49 -4.22
CA TYR A 144 10.23 2.73 -3.69
C TYR A 144 9.32 1.55 -4.02
N ILE A 145 8.80 0.93 -3.00
CA ILE A 145 7.96 -0.27 -3.05
C ILE A 145 6.54 0.14 -2.65
N LEU A 146 5.61 0.07 -3.59
CA LEU A 146 4.21 0.40 -3.36
C LEU A 146 3.43 -0.90 -3.16
N LEU A 147 2.76 -1.05 -2.02
CA LEU A 147 1.96 -2.23 -1.69
C LEU A 147 0.51 -1.81 -1.43
N ASP A 148 -0.38 -2.21 -2.34
CA ASP A 148 -1.80 -1.87 -2.27
C ASP A 148 -2.61 -3.03 -1.70
N GLU A 149 -3.02 -2.92 -0.42
CA GLU A 149 -3.75 -3.93 0.35
C GLU A 149 -3.10 -5.33 0.23
N PRO A 150 -1.80 -5.50 0.53
CA PRO A 150 -1.05 -6.72 0.23
C PRO A 150 -1.55 -7.96 0.96
N PHE A 151 -2.36 -7.78 2.01
CA PHE A 151 -2.91 -8.86 2.83
C PHE A 151 -4.41 -9.06 2.68
N ALA A 152 -5.03 -8.46 1.68
CA ALA A 152 -6.44 -8.71 1.40
C ALA A 152 -6.68 -10.22 1.22
N GLY A 153 -7.48 -10.81 2.12
CA GLY A 153 -7.80 -12.24 2.08
C GLY A 153 -6.76 -13.21 2.69
N ASN A 154 -5.74 -12.71 3.39
CA ASN A 154 -4.80 -13.54 4.13
C ASN A 154 -5.18 -13.68 5.62
N ASP A 155 -4.76 -14.79 6.24
CA ASP A 155 -5.04 -15.09 7.65
C ASP A 155 -4.23 -14.15 8.58
N VAL A 156 -4.83 -13.75 9.71
CA VAL A 156 -4.27 -12.78 10.69
C VAL A 156 -2.89 -13.22 11.20
N PHE A 157 -2.68 -14.51 11.46
CA PHE A 157 -1.43 -15.04 12.01
C PHE A 157 -0.20 -14.87 11.11
N ASN A 158 -0.39 -14.76 9.79
CA ASN A 158 0.72 -14.60 8.85
C ASN A 158 1.14 -13.12 8.64
N ARG A 159 0.39 -12.16 9.15
CA ARG A 159 0.62 -10.73 8.87
C ARG A 159 1.70 -10.14 9.76
N GLU A 160 1.65 -10.39 11.07
CA GLU A 160 2.68 -9.91 12.01
C GLU A 160 4.07 -10.47 11.66
N ASP A 161 4.13 -11.77 11.36
CA ASP A 161 5.39 -12.41 10.94
C ASP A 161 5.89 -11.83 9.61
N PHE A 162 4.99 -11.51 8.69
CA PHE A 162 5.38 -10.83 7.45
C PHE A 162 5.99 -9.44 7.70
N TYR A 163 5.42 -8.62 8.59
CA TYR A 163 6.01 -7.32 8.91
C TYR A 163 7.41 -7.46 9.51
N LYS A 164 7.63 -8.47 10.36
CA LYS A 164 8.97 -8.79 10.88
C LYS A 164 9.94 -9.20 9.76
N VAL A 165 9.48 -10.02 8.81
CA VAL A 165 10.27 -10.40 7.64
C VAL A 165 10.52 -9.18 6.76
N LEU A 166 9.52 -8.35 6.50
CA LEU A 166 9.64 -7.11 5.74
C LEU A 166 10.75 -6.21 6.33
N LEU A 167 10.70 -5.94 7.63
CA LEU A 167 11.74 -5.16 8.32
C LEU A 167 13.13 -5.78 8.19
N GLY A 168 13.20 -7.11 8.22
CA GLY A 168 14.48 -7.85 8.14
C GLY A 168 15.11 -7.91 6.75
N ILE A 169 14.32 -7.68 5.68
CA ILE A 169 14.79 -7.77 4.29
C ILE A 169 14.98 -6.42 3.61
N LEU A 170 14.36 -5.35 4.13
CA LEU A 170 14.48 -4.01 3.54
C LEU A 170 15.88 -3.44 3.74
N GLU A 171 16.41 -2.85 2.68
CA GLU A 171 17.63 -2.05 2.78
C GLU A 171 17.32 -0.67 3.37
N PRO A 172 18.26 -0.05 4.11
CA PRO A 172 18.03 1.25 4.75
C PRO A 172 17.63 2.39 3.79
N SER A 173 17.88 2.24 2.50
CA SER A 173 17.55 3.23 1.47
C SER A 173 16.22 2.96 0.77
N GLU A 174 15.61 1.82 1.00
CA GLU A 174 14.33 1.45 0.39
C GLU A 174 13.16 2.09 1.17
N THR A 175 12.17 2.58 0.45
CA THR A 175 10.96 3.17 1.02
C THR A 175 9.76 2.32 0.65
N VAL A 176 8.93 1.99 1.62
CA VAL A 176 7.67 1.27 1.40
C VAL A 176 6.51 2.24 1.59
N LEU A 177 5.62 2.31 0.61
CA LEU A 177 4.30 2.93 0.74
C LEU A 177 3.25 1.82 0.78
N LEU A 178 2.72 1.57 1.97
CA LEU A 178 1.79 0.48 2.24
C LEU A 178 0.37 1.03 2.41
N SER A 179 -0.58 0.67 1.54
CA SER A 179 -1.98 0.92 1.80
C SER A 179 -2.62 -0.25 2.54
N THR A 180 -3.34 0.05 3.61
CA THR A 180 -4.12 -0.93 4.35
C THR A 180 -5.24 -0.27 5.14
N HIS A 181 -6.26 -1.05 5.45
CA HIS A 181 -7.31 -0.68 6.41
C HIS A 181 -7.06 -1.28 7.81
N LEU A 182 -6.00 -2.06 7.98
CA LEU A 182 -5.63 -2.77 9.21
C LEU A 182 -4.64 -1.93 10.03
N ILE A 183 -5.11 -0.81 10.57
CA ILE A 183 -4.28 0.23 11.19
C ILE A 183 -3.51 -0.29 12.39
N GLU A 184 -4.20 -1.01 13.30
CA GLU A 184 -3.61 -1.53 14.53
C GLU A 184 -2.49 -2.55 14.28
N GLU A 185 -2.56 -3.28 13.16
CA GLU A 185 -1.57 -4.29 12.80
C GLU A 185 -0.28 -3.69 12.24
N VAL A 186 -0.34 -2.47 11.68
CA VAL A 186 0.81 -1.85 11.02
C VAL A 186 1.42 -0.71 11.83
N SER A 187 0.73 -0.22 12.86
CA SER A 187 1.18 0.94 13.66
C SER A 187 2.60 0.80 14.19
N ASP A 188 2.96 -0.40 14.64
CA ASP A 188 4.27 -0.69 15.23
C ASP A 188 5.41 -0.82 14.18
N PHE A 189 5.08 -0.84 12.90
CA PHE A 189 6.04 -1.10 11.81
C PHE A 189 6.26 0.10 10.89
N ILE A 190 5.38 1.09 10.92
CA ILE A 190 5.46 2.28 10.09
C ILE A 190 6.12 3.44 10.85
N SER A 191 6.93 4.22 10.15
CA SER A 191 7.51 5.46 10.69
C SER A 191 6.61 6.68 10.47
N ARG A 192 5.72 6.61 9.46
CA ARG A 192 4.89 7.75 9.04
C ARG A 192 3.51 7.29 8.58
N ALA A 193 2.50 8.06 8.91
CA ALA A 193 1.10 7.82 8.55
C ALA A 193 0.55 8.97 7.70
N VAL A 194 0.18 8.65 6.46
CA VAL A 194 -0.46 9.57 5.52
C VAL A 194 -1.95 9.22 5.42
N LEU A 195 -2.82 10.18 5.75
CA LEU A 195 -4.27 10.01 5.76
C LEU A 195 -4.87 10.61 4.50
N LEU A 196 -5.49 9.77 3.68
CA LEU A 196 -6.17 10.18 2.45
C LEU A 196 -7.69 10.16 2.67
N HIS A 197 -8.34 11.30 2.50
CA HIS A 197 -9.79 11.44 2.64
C HIS A 197 -10.39 12.15 1.42
N GLN A 198 -11.37 11.53 0.78
CA GLN A 198 -12.05 12.08 -0.40
C GLN A 198 -11.11 12.64 -1.48
N GLY A 199 -10.00 11.93 -1.71
CA GLY A 199 -9.00 12.27 -2.71
C GLY A 199 -8.01 13.37 -2.31
N GLN A 200 -7.95 13.77 -1.05
CA GLN A 200 -7.02 14.79 -0.53
C GLN A 200 -6.23 14.25 0.66
N ILE A 201 -5.01 14.76 0.88
CA ILE A 201 -4.27 14.48 2.11
C ILE A 201 -4.95 15.24 3.25
N ALA A 202 -5.50 14.48 4.19
CA ALA A 202 -6.18 15.02 5.36
C ALA A 202 -5.28 15.04 6.60
N GLY A 203 -4.19 14.30 6.58
CA GLY A 203 -3.18 14.27 7.64
C GLY A 203 -1.89 13.61 7.14
N ASP A 204 -0.77 14.02 7.73
CA ASP A 204 0.56 13.50 7.46
C ASP A 204 1.35 13.58 8.77
N HIS A 205 1.62 12.45 9.38
CA HIS A 205 2.08 12.38 10.76
C HIS A 205 3.27 11.44 10.89
N ASP A 206 4.29 11.88 11.60
CA ASP A 206 5.33 11.01 12.13
C ASP A 206 4.76 10.20 13.30
N VAL A 207 4.93 8.88 13.27
CA VAL A 207 4.34 7.98 14.28
C VAL A 207 5.04 8.13 15.61
N GLN A 208 6.37 8.31 15.62
CA GLN A 208 7.14 8.52 16.85
C GLN A 208 6.74 9.83 17.53
N GLU A 209 6.58 10.93 16.78
CA GLU A 209 6.11 12.22 17.34
C GLU A 209 4.69 12.10 17.94
N LEU A 210 3.82 11.30 17.33
CA LEU A 210 2.50 11.03 17.90
C LEU A 210 2.61 10.32 19.26
N GLU A 211 3.40 9.26 19.34
CA GLU A 211 3.62 8.49 20.58
C GLU A 211 4.25 9.34 21.69
N GLU A 212 5.26 10.14 21.34
CA GLU A 212 5.90 11.08 22.29
C GLU A 212 4.91 12.12 22.81
N SER A 213 3.92 12.52 22.02
CA SER A 213 2.83 13.42 22.43
C SER A 213 1.71 12.74 23.22
N GLY A 214 1.81 11.42 23.44
CA GLY A 214 0.79 10.61 24.12
C GLY A 214 -0.48 10.39 23.31
N ARG A 215 -0.42 10.55 21.99
CA ARG A 215 -1.55 10.32 21.07
C ARG A 215 -1.35 9.03 20.30
N SER A 216 -2.40 8.21 20.21
CA SER A 216 -2.35 7.03 19.35
C SER A 216 -2.64 7.40 17.88
N LEU A 217 -2.06 6.64 16.93
CA LEU A 217 -2.39 6.79 15.52
C LEU A 217 -3.90 6.60 15.28
N MET A 218 -4.52 5.66 16.01
CA MET A 218 -5.96 5.41 15.91
C MET A 218 -6.80 6.62 16.32
N ASP A 219 -6.39 7.37 17.37
CA ASP A 219 -7.10 8.59 17.78
C ASP A 219 -7.04 9.68 16.72
N VAL A 220 -5.86 9.86 16.11
CA VAL A 220 -5.68 10.80 14.99
C VAL A 220 -6.56 10.44 13.81
N ILE A 221 -6.61 9.16 13.45
CA ILE A 221 -7.44 8.66 12.36
C ILE A 221 -8.93 8.87 12.65
N ARG A 222 -9.39 8.51 13.87
CA ARG A 222 -10.78 8.75 14.27
C ARG A 222 -11.16 10.24 14.20
N GLN A 223 -10.27 11.11 14.66
CA GLN A 223 -10.47 12.55 14.60
C GLN A 223 -10.51 13.07 13.16
N THR A 224 -9.58 12.65 12.31
CA THR A 224 -9.46 13.10 10.93
C THR A 224 -10.66 12.69 10.07
N TYR A 225 -11.15 11.47 10.24
CA TYR A 225 -12.32 10.96 9.51
C TYR A 225 -13.65 11.32 10.19
N GLN A 226 -13.64 12.11 11.27
CA GLN A 226 -14.83 12.47 12.03
C GLN A 226 -15.70 11.24 12.35
N TYR A 227 -15.04 10.15 12.79
CA TYR A 227 -15.75 8.92 13.14
C TYR A 227 -16.67 9.19 14.32
N ARG A 228 -17.93 9.45 14.03
CA ARG A 228 -18.97 9.64 15.04
C ARG A 228 -19.34 8.26 15.61
N SER A 229 -18.81 7.93 16.79
CA SER A 229 -19.26 6.80 17.60
C SER A 229 -20.78 6.89 17.89
N ASP A 230 -21.34 8.09 17.84
CA ASP A 230 -22.75 8.39 18.08
C ASP A 230 -23.71 7.90 16.99
N ARG A 231 -23.22 7.54 15.78
CA ARG A 231 -24.07 7.02 14.69
C ARG A 231 -24.83 5.75 15.09
N VAL A 232 -24.19 4.89 15.87
CA VAL A 232 -24.81 3.64 16.34
C VAL A 232 -25.86 3.96 17.41
N LEU A 233 -25.53 4.85 18.34
CA LEU A 233 -26.48 5.30 19.36
C LEU A 233 -27.69 6.00 18.75
N GLN A 234 -27.47 6.93 17.82
CA GLN A 234 -28.54 7.61 17.08
C GLN A 234 -29.39 6.64 16.25
N ALA A 235 -28.78 5.64 15.61
CA ALA A 235 -29.54 4.62 14.88
C ALA A 235 -30.37 3.73 15.81
N LEU A 236 -29.85 3.40 17.00
CA LEU A 236 -30.57 2.62 18.00
C LEU A 236 -31.67 3.45 18.68
N GLU A 237 -31.43 4.72 18.98
CA GLU A 237 -32.44 5.66 19.47
C GLU A 237 -33.60 5.85 18.49
N ASN A 238 -33.29 6.03 17.21
CA ASN A 238 -34.31 6.11 16.15
C ASN A 238 -35.11 4.80 15.96
N LEU A 239 -34.53 3.65 16.30
CA LEU A 239 -35.29 2.36 16.32
C LEU A 239 -36.21 2.23 17.52
N SER A 240 -35.79 2.76 18.69
CA SER A 240 -36.62 2.74 19.90
C SER A 240 -37.81 3.71 19.85
N ASP A 241 -37.72 4.78 19.05
CA ASP A 241 -38.81 5.76 18.87
C ASP A 241 -39.89 5.29 17.87
N VAL A 242 -39.65 4.17 17.14
CA VAL A 242 -40.63 3.58 16.19
C VAL A 242 -41.62 2.62 16.88
N ASP A 243 -41.30 2.11 18.06
CA ASP A 243 -42.18 1.28 18.87
C ASP A 243 -43.08 2.10 19.84
N GLY A 244 -43.83 3.04 19.30
CA GLY A 244 -44.93 3.69 20.00
C GLY A 244 -46.10 2.70 20.20
N PRO A 245 -46.88 2.82 21.30
CA PRO A 245 -47.84 1.82 21.69
C PRO A 245 -49.00 1.69 20.69
N PHE A 246 -49.30 0.46 20.32
CA PHE A 246 -50.55 0.08 19.68
C PHE A 246 -51.71 0.15 20.65
#